data_e4ada5443106026694b232f0ba0102a8
#
_entry.id   e4ada5443106026694b232f0ba0102a8
#
_cell.length_a   1.000
_cell.length_b   1.000
_cell.length_c   1.000
_cell.angle_alpha   90.00
_cell.angle_beta   90.00
_cell.angle_gamma   90.00
#
_symmetry.space_group_name_H-M   'P 1'
#
loop_
_entity.id
_entity.type
_entity.pdbx_description
1 polymer ?
#
loop_
_entity_poly.entity_id
_entity_poly.type
_entity_poly.pdbx_seq_one_letter_code
_entity_poly.pdbx_strand_id
1 'polypeptide(L)'
;MDQIKIGSFLKELRKEKDLTQETLAERLGVSNRTISRWETGSNMPDIGMLVELAEFYSVSIPEIINGERKSESMDQETKETAVAMAEFSHNEVKKGKKKVVGGLLIAFGVFIIVSALAMFPSESSWGGNYAILGSIILLVGVFFLTKSLFVKMRFRLLSVLGCAVLLFGLFSLTDYMAVKYSHQVPRFSYETFYSSENPDQLVYKTLFFTAVRENPGTENERVYIR
;
A
#
# COMPACT_ATOMS: atom_id res chain seq x y z
N MET A 1 -0.88 -33.56 -17.36
CA MET A 1 -1.90 -33.26 -16.33
C MET A 1 -3.24 -33.24 -17.02
N ASP A 2 -4.16 -34.13 -16.68
CA ASP A 2 -5.48 -34.20 -17.31
C ASP A 2 -6.51 -33.47 -16.44
N GLN A 3 -6.87 -32.26 -16.85
CA GLN A 3 -7.79 -31.40 -16.09
C GLN A 3 -9.22 -31.98 -16.02
N ILE A 4 -9.62 -32.75 -17.03
CA ILE A 4 -10.95 -33.39 -17.07
C ILE A 4 -11.01 -34.52 -16.04
N LYS A 5 -9.95 -35.32 -15.93
CA LYS A 5 -9.84 -36.38 -14.94
C LYS A 5 -9.86 -35.84 -13.53
N ILE A 6 -9.09 -34.77 -13.28
CA ILE A 6 -9.07 -34.04 -12.00
C ILE A 6 -10.46 -33.52 -11.64
N GLY A 7 -11.11 -32.84 -12.56
CA GLY A 7 -12.45 -32.27 -12.36
C GLY A 7 -13.50 -33.35 -12.05
N SER A 8 -13.45 -34.47 -12.77
CA SER A 8 -14.32 -35.61 -12.51
C SER A 8 -14.13 -36.19 -11.13
N PHE A 9 -12.88 -36.29 -10.67
CA PHE A 9 -12.54 -36.77 -9.33
C PHE A 9 -13.02 -35.80 -8.22
N LEU A 10 -12.84 -34.50 -8.39
CA LEU A 10 -13.37 -33.51 -7.46
C LEU A 10 -14.91 -33.58 -7.34
N LYS A 11 -15.60 -33.80 -8.47
CA LYS A 11 -17.05 -34.02 -8.50
C LYS A 11 -17.47 -35.29 -7.78
N GLU A 12 -16.71 -36.36 -7.90
CA GLU A 12 -16.93 -37.63 -7.20
C GLU A 12 -16.78 -37.45 -5.69
N LEU A 13 -15.67 -36.84 -5.23
CA LEU A 13 -15.41 -36.54 -3.83
C LEU A 13 -16.50 -35.67 -3.20
N ARG A 14 -17.02 -34.67 -3.94
CA ARG A 14 -18.13 -33.86 -3.48
C ARG A 14 -19.42 -34.70 -3.29
N LYS A 15 -19.71 -35.54 -4.26
CA LYS A 15 -20.88 -36.42 -4.20
C LYS A 15 -20.77 -37.44 -3.08
N GLU A 16 -19.59 -37.98 -2.77
CA GLU A 16 -19.36 -38.86 -1.64
C GLU A 16 -19.70 -38.21 -0.28
N LYS A 17 -19.58 -36.89 -0.20
CA LYS A 17 -19.98 -36.12 0.98
C LYS A 17 -21.40 -35.54 0.92
N ASP A 18 -22.21 -35.96 -0.06
CA ASP A 18 -23.58 -35.51 -0.28
C ASP A 18 -23.74 -33.96 -0.37
N LEU A 19 -22.71 -33.28 -0.93
CA LEU A 19 -22.69 -31.82 -1.03
C LEU A 19 -23.16 -31.34 -2.41
N THR A 20 -23.91 -30.21 -2.43
CA THR A 20 -24.15 -29.46 -3.66
C THR A 20 -22.93 -28.62 -4.04
N GLN A 21 -22.84 -28.18 -5.31
CA GLN A 21 -21.78 -27.26 -5.73
C GLN A 21 -21.85 -25.93 -4.95
N GLU A 22 -23.05 -25.47 -4.63
CA GLU A 22 -23.30 -24.25 -3.88
C GLU A 22 -22.79 -24.35 -2.44
N THR A 23 -23.15 -25.44 -1.74
CA THR A 23 -22.67 -25.67 -0.37
C THR A 23 -21.15 -25.81 -0.29
N LEU A 24 -20.52 -26.44 -1.29
CA LEU A 24 -19.08 -26.54 -1.37
C LEU A 24 -18.45 -25.17 -1.61
N ALA A 25 -19.04 -24.36 -2.50
CA ALA A 25 -18.58 -23.01 -2.82
C ALA A 25 -18.59 -22.09 -1.59
N GLU A 26 -19.68 -22.13 -0.80
CA GLU A 26 -19.81 -21.39 0.45
C GLU A 26 -18.70 -21.77 1.46
N ARG A 27 -18.45 -23.08 1.62
CA ARG A 27 -17.44 -23.57 2.57
C ARG A 27 -16.01 -23.17 2.20
N LEU A 28 -15.71 -23.12 0.90
CA LEU A 28 -14.38 -22.76 0.39
C LEU A 28 -14.26 -21.24 0.10
N GLY A 29 -15.31 -20.44 0.32
CA GLY A 29 -15.30 -19.00 0.06
C GLY A 29 -15.13 -18.63 -1.41
N VAL A 30 -15.62 -19.49 -2.34
CA VAL A 30 -15.53 -19.28 -3.79
C VAL A 30 -16.92 -19.19 -4.41
N SER A 31 -17.02 -18.81 -5.71
CA SER A 31 -18.29 -18.81 -6.40
C SER A 31 -18.73 -20.22 -6.83
N ASN A 32 -20.03 -20.49 -6.90
CA ASN A 32 -20.57 -21.74 -7.47
C ASN A 32 -20.04 -21.99 -8.90
N ARG A 33 -19.90 -20.92 -9.69
CA ARG A 33 -19.32 -20.99 -11.04
C ARG A 33 -17.85 -21.48 -11.01
N THR A 34 -17.09 -21.15 -9.97
CA THR A 34 -15.71 -21.60 -9.79
C THR A 34 -15.68 -23.11 -9.57
N ILE A 35 -16.51 -23.64 -8.67
CA ILE A 35 -16.63 -25.08 -8.43
C ILE A 35 -17.04 -25.82 -9.71
N SER A 36 -18.04 -25.31 -10.44
CA SER A 36 -18.49 -25.89 -11.70
C SER A 36 -17.38 -25.97 -12.74
N ARG A 37 -16.53 -24.93 -12.85
CA ARG A 37 -15.38 -24.93 -13.76
C ARG A 37 -14.29 -25.92 -13.38
N TRP A 38 -14.04 -26.11 -12.09
CA TRP A 38 -13.11 -27.11 -11.61
C TRP A 38 -13.62 -28.53 -11.93
N GLU A 39 -14.88 -28.80 -11.63
CA GLU A 39 -15.49 -30.12 -11.87
C GLU A 39 -15.65 -30.49 -13.35
N THR A 40 -15.72 -29.48 -14.24
CA THR A 40 -15.75 -29.71 -15.69
C THR A 40 -14.37 -29.72 -16.33
N GLY A 41 -13.31 -29.45 -15.57
CA GLY A 41 -11.95 -29.36 -16.10
C GLY A 41 -11.69 -28.10 -16.95
N SER A 42 -12.61 -27.09 -16.91
CA SER A 42 -12.42 -25.84 -17.65
C SER A 42 -11.42 -24.89 -16.97
N ASN A 43 -11.14 -25.10 -15.69
CA ASN A 43 -10.12 -24.41 -14.91
C ASN A 43 -9.64 -25.32 -13.77
N MET A 44 -8.46 -25.02 -13.24
CA MET A 44 -7.88 -25.75 -12.11
C MET A 44 -7.95 -24.88 -10.83
N PRO A 45 -8.15 -25.51 -9.65
CA PRO A 45 -7.86 -24.85 -8.38
C PRO A 45 -6.39 -24.41 -8.31
N ASP A 46 -6.12 -23.29 -7.69
CA ASP A 46 -4.75 -22.91 -7.35
C ASP A 46 -4.17 -23.83 -6.25
N ILE A 47 -2.86 -23.68 -5.99
CA ILE A 47 -2.17 -24.55 -5.03
C ILE A 47 -2.78 -24.41 -3.63
N GLY A 48 -3.19 -23.20 -3.23
CA GLY A 48 -3.85 -22.97 -1.94
C GLY A 48 -5.19 -23.71 -1.84
N MET A 49 -6.01 -23.61 -2.89
CA MET A 49 -7.28 -24.33 -2.98
C MET A 49 -7.09 -25.85 -3.04
N LEU A 50 -6.04 -26.33 -3.70
CA LEU A 50 -5.73 -27.77 -3.71
C LEU A 50 -5.41 -28.30 -2.30
N VAL A 51 -4.74 -27.51 -1.46
CA VAL A 51 -4.50 -27.87 -0.04
C VAL A 51 -5.82 -27.93 0.73
N GLU A 52 -6.65 -26.88 0.60
CA GLU A 52 -7.95 -26.81 1.28
C GLU A 52 -8.88 -27.95 0.85
N LEU A 53 -8.92 -28.29 -0.44
CA LEU A 53 -9.68 -29.41 -0.98
C LEU A 53 -9.15 -30.75 -0.47
N ALA A 54 -7.84 -30.94 -0.41
CA ALA A 54 -7.20 -32.13 0.11
C ALA A 54 -7.55 -32.38 1.57
N GLU A 55 -7.47 -31.34 2.41
CA GLU A 55 -7.88 -31.40 3.80
C GLU A 55 -9.38 -31.65 3.95
N PHE A 56 -10.21 -30.95 3.20
CA PHE A 56 -11.67 -31.06 3.27
C PHE A 56 -12.16 -32.44 2.88
N TYR A 57 -11.57 -33.04 1.85
CA TYR A 57 -11.95 -34.38 1.37
C TYR A 57 -11.17 -35.52 2.02
N SER A 58 -10.16 -35.21 2.87
CA SER A 58 -9.25 -36.19 3.46
C SER A 58 -8.55 -37.06 2.42
N VAL A 59 -8.09 -36.41 1.34
CA VAL A 59 -7.31 -37.00 0.26
C VAL A 59 -5.99 -36.25 0.10
N SER A 60 -5.01 -36.88 -0.53
CA SER A 60 -3.73 -36.23 -0.80
C SER A 60 -3.80 -35.36 -2.08
N ILE A 61 -2.96 -34.31 -2.15
CA ILE A 61 -2.84 -33.48 -3.34
C ILE A 61 -2.47 -34.32 -4.60
N PRO A 62 -1.52 -35.29 -4.53
CA PRO A 62 -1.27 -36.20 -5.64
C PRO A 62 -2.49 -36.99 -6.11
N GLU A 63 -3.38 -37.40 -5.21
CA GLU A 63 -4.62 -38.08 -5.60
C GLU A 63 -5.53 -37.14 -6.39
N ILE A 64 -5.68 -35.88 -5.95
CA ILE A 64 -6.42 -34.86 -6.68
C ILE A 64 -5.80 -34.63 -8.08
N ILE A 65 -4.47 -34.47 -8.14
CA ILE A 65 -3.75 -34.19 -9.39
C ILE A 65 -3.79 -35.39 -10.35
N ASN A 66 -3.77 -36.61 -9.82
CA ASN A 66 -3.88 -37.84 -10.64
C ASN A 66 -5.33 -38.16 -10.99
N GLY A 67 -6.31 -37.54 -10.31
CA GLY A 67 -7.73 -37.77 -10.50
C GLY A 67 -8.18 -39.16 -10.09
N GLU A 68 -7.53 -39.77 -9.09
CA GLU A 68 -7.85 -41.11 -8.60
C GLU A 68 -7.32 -41.30 -7.16
N ARG A 69 -8.04 -42.08 -6.34
CA ARG A 69 -7.54 -42.50 -5.04
C ARG A 69 -6.39 -43.50 -5.21
N LYS A 70 -5.29 -43.26 -4.52
CA LYS A 70 -4.27 -44.28 -4.30
C LYS A 70 -4.52 -44.92 -2.94
N SER A 71 -4.60 -46.23 -2.94
CA SER A 71 -4.56 -46.99 -1.69
C SER A 71 -3.16 -46.91 -1.07
N GLU A 72 -3.14 -46.35 0.12
CA GLU A 72 -2.07 -46.35 1.12
C GLU A 72 -0.75 -45.64 0.84
N SER A 73 -0.39 -44.85 1.86
CA SER A 73 0.89 -44.19 2.17
C SER A 73 1.35 -43.10 1.20
N MET A 74 0.81 -41.93 1.37
CA MET A 74 1.56 -40.73 1.06
C MET A 74 2.63 -40.54 2.12
N ASP A 75 3.89 -40.64 1.74
CA ASP A 75 5.02 -40.30 2.63
C ASP A 75 4.78 -38.94 3.25
N GLN A 76 4.94 -38.83 4.56
CA GLN A 76 4.79 -37.61 5.35
C GLN A 76 5.60 -36.45 4.76
N GLU A 77 6.75 -36.76 4.18
CA GLU A 77 7.66 -35.84 3.48
C GLU A 77 7.03 -35.17 2.26
N THR A 78 6.20 -35.91 1.50
CA THR A 78 5.49 -35.34 0.32
C THR A 78 4.37 -34.38 0.74
N LYS A 79 3.68 -34.67 1.86
CA LYS A 79 2.65 -33.81 2.44
C LYS A 79 3.25 -32.53 3.00
N GLU A 80 4.35 -32.61 3.75
CA GLU A 80 5.06 -31.47 4.29
C GLU A 80 5.61 -30.56 3.17
N THR A 81 6.13 -31.15 2.10
CA THR A 81 6.62 -30.39 0.93
C THR A 81 5.49 -29.66 0.22
N ALA A 82 4.32 -30.30 0.04
CA ALA A 82 3.16 -29.69 -0.60
C ALA A 82 2.57 -28.53 0.23
N VAL A 83 2.47 -28.70 1.55
CA VAL A 83 2.04 -27.66 2.49
C VAL A 83 3.03 -26.48 2.47
N ALA A 84 4.33 -26.76 2.53
CA ALA A 84 5.35 -25.71 2.46
C ALA A 84 5.31 -24.92 1.15
N MET A 85 5.06 -25.56 0.01
CA MET A 85 4.87 -24.89 -1.28
C MET A 85 3.61 -24.02 -1.32
N ALA A 86 2.51 -24.49 -0.72
CA ALA A 86 1.28 -23.73 -0.65
C ALA A 86 1.44 -22.48 0.25
N GLU A 87 2.07 -22.62 1.40
CA GLU A 87 2.39 -21.51 2.29
C GLU A 87 3.33 -20.50 1.62
N PHE A 88 4.32 -20.97 0.88
CA PHE A 88 5.23 -20.12 0.13
C PHE A 88 4.47 -19.30 -0.91
N SER A 89 3.63 -19.94 -1.72
CA SER A 89 2.79 -19.27 -2.74
C SER A 89 1.85 -18.24 -2.12
N HIS A 90 1.16 -18.59 -1.04
CA HIS A 90 0.26 -17.67 -0.33
C HIS A 90 1.00 -16.46 0.24
N ASN A 91 2.19 -16.65 0.80
CA ASN A 91 3.01 -15.58 1.31
C ASN A 91 3.57 -14.65 0.22
N GLU A 92 3.89 -15.19 -0.96
CA GLU A 92 4.33 -14.42 -2.13
C GLU A 92 3.21 -13.50 -2.64
N VAL A 93 1.98 -14.00 -2.77
CA VAL A 93 0.81 -13.21 -3.18
C VAL A 93 0.50 -12.10 -2.16
N LYS A 94 0.56 -12.40 -0.87
CA LYS A 94 0.39 -11.39 0.20
C LYS A 94 1.48 -10.31 0.17
N LYS A 95 2.73 -10.66 -0.11
CA LYS A 95 3.83 -9.71 -0.27
C LYS A 95 3.63 -8.81 -1.49
N GLY A 96 3.19 -9.38 -2.61
CA GLY A 96 2.87 -8.65 -3.84
C GLY A 96 1.79 -7.60 -3.62
N LYS A 97 0.66 -7.96 -3.01
CA LYS A 97 -0.44 -7.03 -2.70
C LYS A 97 0.02 -5.85 -1.83
N LYS A 98 0.86 -6.09 -0.82
CA LYS A 98 1.40 -5.01 0.04
C LYS A 98 2.33 -4.05 -0.70
N LYS A 99 3.12 -4.52 -1.68
CA LYS A 99 3.95 -3.65 -2.52
C LYS A 99 3.08 -2.72 -3.38
N VAL A 100 2.04 -3.27 -4.00
CA VAL A 100 1.11 -2.49 -4.83
C VAL A 100 0.40 -1.42 -3.99
N VAL A 101 -0.13 -1.79 -2.82
CA VAL A 101 -0.76 -0.83 -1.89
C VAL A 101 0.22 0.26 -1.46
N GLY A 102 1.47 -0.11 -1.11
CA GLY A 102 2.50 0.87 -0.76
C GLY A 102 2.79 1.85 -1.91
N GLY A 103 2.92 1.35 -3.13
CA GLY A 103 3.12 2.18 -4.32
C GLY A 103 1.95 3.14 -4.60
N LEU A 104 0.71 2.65 -4.48
CA LEU A 104 -0.49 3.48 -4.65
C LEU A 104 -0.57 4.59 -3.58
N LEU A 105 -0.26 4.30 -2.33
CA LEU A 105 -0.23 5.30 -1.26
C LEU A 105 0.84 6.37 -1.52
N ILE A 106 2.02 6.00 -2.01
CA ILE A 106 3.06 6.96 -2.38
C ILE A 106 2.57 7.87 -3.50
N ALA A 107 2.03 7.30 -4.58
CA ALA A 107 1.53 8.06 -5.72
C ALA A 107 0.40 9.02 -5.30
N PHE A 108 -0.52 8.56 -4.46
CA PHE A 108 -1.63 9.37 -3.94
C PHE A 108 -1.14 10.48 -3.00
N GLY A 109 -0.16 10.19 -2.13
CA GLY A 109 0.47 11.20 -1.27
C GLY A 109 1.15 12.30 -2.07
N VAL A 110 1.93 11.94 -3.11
CA VAL A 110 2.55 12.89 -4.04
C VAL A 110 1.48 13.73 -4.75
N PHE A 111 0.42 13.10 -5.25
CA PHE A 111 -0.68 13.80 -5.91
C PHE A 111 -1.32 14.85 -4.99
N ILE A 112 -1.59 14.51 -3.72
CA ILE A 112 -2.15 15.47 -2.75
C ILE A 112 -1.17 16.63 -2.51
N ILE A 113 0.13 16.36 -2.32
CA ILE A 113 1.15 17.39 -2.08
C ILE A 113 1.18 18.38 -3.28
N VAL A 114 1.34 17.84 -4.49
CA VAL A 114 1.42 18.67 -5.71
C VAL A 114 0.15 19.47 -5.92
N SER A 115 -1.02 18.84 -5.76
CA SER A 115 -2.32 19.52 -5.89
C SER A 115 -2.49 20.62 -4.84
N ALA A 116 -2.11 20.38 -3.60
CA ALA A 116 -2.19 21.36 -2.53
C ALA A 116 -1.29 22.57 -2.79
N LEU A 117 -0.07 22.36 -3.23
CA LEU A 117 0.88 23.42 -3.52
C LEU A 117 0.48 24.23 -4.79
N ALA A 118 -0.19 23.60 -5.75
CA ALA A 118 -0.62 24.24 -6.99
C ALA A 118 -1.95 25.00 -6.85
N MET A 119 -2.91 24.46 -6.08
CA MET A 119 -4.26 25.03 -6.00
C MET A 119 -4.40 26.15 -4.97
N PHE A 120 -3.68 26.06 -3.85
CA PHE A 120 -3.82 27.02 -2.76
C PHE A 120 -2.75 28.12 -2.86
N PRO A 121 -3.12 29.41 -2.66
CA PRO A 121 -2.15 30.47 -2.56
C PRO A 121 -1.24 30.31 -1.34
N SER A 122 -0.05 30.90 -1.38
CA SER A 122 0.96 30.80 -0.31
C SER A 122 0.49 31.34 1.04
N GLU A 123 -0.44 32.27 1.04
CA GLU A 123 -1.04 32.84 2.25
C GLU A 123 -2.06 31.90 2.93
N SER A 124 -2.54 30.89 2.22
CA SER A 124 -3.54 29.97 2.73
C SER A 124 -2.91 28.86 3.56
N SER A 125 -3.29 28.74 4.82
CA SER A 125 -2.90 27.63 5.70
C SER A 125 -3.39 26.27 5.18
N TRP A 126 -4.43 26.23 4.35
CA TRP A 126 -4.96 25.01 3.77
C TRP A 126 -3.94 24.29 2.87
N GLY A 127 -3.18 25.03 2.06
CA GLY A 127 -2.12 24.44 1.24
C GLY A 127 -1.09 23.69 2.05
N GLY A 128 -0.62 24.27 3.17
CA GLY A 128 0.30 23.64 4.11
C GLY A 128 -0.30 22.41 4.78
N ASN A 129 -1.54 22.50 5.27
CA ASN A 129 -2.22 21.38 5.94
C ASN A 129 -2.41 20.17 5.00
N TYR A 130 -2.85 20.39 3.75
CA TYR A 130 -2.98 19.30 2.78
C TYR A 130 -1.62 18.73 2.35
N ALA A 131 -0.58 19.55 2.24
CA ALA A 131 0.77 19.07 1.95
C ALA A 131 1.30 18.17 3.07
N ILE A 132 1.05 18.52 4.34
CA ILE A 132 1.37 17.69 5.50
C ILE A 132 0.58 16.38 5.46
N LEU A 133 -0.73 16.41 5.20
CA LEU A 133 -1.56 15.21 5.07
C LEU A 133 -1.04 14.29 3.96
N GLY A 134 -0.74 14.83 2.78
CA GLY A 134 -0.16 14.08 1.68
C GLY A 134 1.19 13.46 2.05
N SER A 135 2.01 14.17 2.82
CA SER A 135 3.30 13.66 3.33
C SER A 135 3.13 12.48 4.27
N ILE A 136 2.14 12.53 5.17
CA ILE A 136 1.83 11.42 6.09
C ILE A 136 1.43 10.18 5.27
N ILE A 137 0.53 10.33 4.29
CA ILE A 137 0.09 9.23 3.42
C ILE A 137 1.27 8.64 2.65
N LEU A 138 2.16 9.49 2.11
CA LEU A 138 3.37 9.07 1.41
C LEU A 138 4.29 8.26 2.34
N LEU A 139 4.55 8.74 3.56
CA LEU A 139 5.41 8.06 4.53
C LEU A 139 4.84 6.69 4.95
N VAL A 140 3.51 6.59 5.11
CA VAL A 140 2.83 5.29 5.30
C VAL A 140 3.06 4.37 4.11
N GLY A 141 2.95 4.88 2.89
CA GLY A 141 3.26 4.13 1.67
C GLY A 141 4.70 3.62 1.62
N VAL A 142 5.67 4.47 1.97
CA VAL A 142 7.10 4.10 2.09
C VAL A 142 7.29 3.01 3.14
N PHE A 143 6.62 3.10 4.29
CA PHE A 143 6.68 2.06 5.33
C PHE A 143 6.16 0.71 4.82
N PHE A 144 5.04 0.68 4.09
CA PHE A 144 4.50 -0.54 3.49
C PHE A 144 5.43 -1.12 2.41
N LEU A 145 6.02 -0.27 1.58
CA LEU A 145 6.95 -0.68 0.54
C LEU A 145 8.24 -1.27 1.15
N THR A 146 8.82 -0.59 2.14
CA THR A 146 10.06 -1.01 2.81
C THR A 146 9.88 -2.27 3.65
N LYS A 147 8.64 -2.61 4.07
CA LYS A 147 8.34 -3.88 4.74
C LYS A 147 8.68 -5.10 3.88
N SER A 148 8.62 -4.97 2.56
CA SER A 148 9.00 -6.05 1.64
C SER A 148 10.50 -6.12 1.35
N LEU A 149 11.23 -5.01 1.57
CA LEU A 149 12.66 -4.89 1.28
C LEU A 149 13.54 -5.20 2.50
N PHE A 150 13.12 -4.75 3.68
CA PHE A 150 13.92 -4.88 4.90
C PHE A 150 13.22 -5.78 5.93
N VAL A 151 13.93 -6.80 6.38
CA VAL A 151 13.47 -7.71 7.44
C VAL A 151 13.48 -6.99 8.80
N LYS A 152 14.58 -6.27 9.11
CA LYS A 152 14.75 -5.61 10.41
C LYS A 152 13.97 -4.29 10.47
N MET A 153 13.17 -4.11 11.53
CA MET A 153 12.32 -2.94 11.75
C MET A 153 13.11 -1.62 11.76
N ARG A 154 14.33 -1.61 12.32
CA ARG A 154 15.18 -0.42 12.38
C ARG A 154 15.50 0.18 11.01
N PHE A 155 15.74 -0.64 10.01
CA PHE A 155 16.01 -0.16 8.64
C PHE A 155 14.77 0.42 7.96
N ARG A 156 13.58 -0.12 8.28
CA ARG A 156 12.31 0.45 7.80
C ARG A 156 12.07 1.83 8.38
N LEU A 157 12.24 1.97 9.71
CA LEU A 157 12.11 3.26 10.39
C LEU A 157 13.14 4.27 9.89
N LEU A 158 14.38 3.84 9.66
CA LEU A 158 15.42 4.70 9.10
C LEU A 158 15.06 5.19 7.68
N SER A 159 14.48 4.35 6.83
CA SER A 159 14.03 4.73 5.49
C SER A 159 12.86 5.74 5.54
N VAL A 160 11.91 5.55 6.46
CA VAL A 160 10.80 6.49 6.66
C VAL A 160 11.31 7.82 7.18
N LEU A 161 12.23 7.80 8.16
CA LEU A 161 12.86 9.00 8.70
C LEU A 161 13.66 9.76 7.63
N GLY A 162 14.45 9.04 6.83
CA GLY A 162 15.19 9.64 5.72
C GLY A 162 14.27 10.31 4.70
N CYS A 163 13.15 9.65 4.36
CA CYS A 163 12.14 10.23 3.48
C CYS A 163 11.47 11.46 4.10
N ALA A 164 11.18 11.44 5.40
CA ALA A 164 10.60 12.60 6.11
C ALA A 164 11.55 13.79 6.11
N VAL A 165 12.85 13.57 6.34
CA VAL A 165 13.88 14.62 6.30
C VAL A 165 14.00 15.20 4.87
N LEU A 166 13.96 14.37 3.84
CA LEU A 166 13.97 14.83 2.45
C LEU A 166 12.75 15.69 2.10
N LEU A 167 11.54 15.26 2.50
CA LEU A 167 10.31 16.03 2.29
C LEU A 167 10.37 17.37 3.01
N PHE A 168 10.83 17.37 4.25
CA PHE A 168 10.99 18.60 5.04
C PHE A 168 12.00 19.54 4.38
N GLY A 169 13.15 19.04 3.93
CA GLY A 169 14.14 19.83 3.19
C GLY A 169 13.57 20.40 1.89
N LEU A 170 12.77 19.62 1.17
CA LEU A 170 12.11 20.05 -0.06
C LEU A 170 11.11 21.19 0.21
N PHE A 171 10.25 21.06 1.23
CA PHE A 171 9.31 22.12 1.60
C PHE A 171 10.01 23.41 2.04
N SER A 172 11.08 23.29 2.84
CA SER A 172 11.87 24.44 3.22
C SER A 172 12.56 25.13 2.05
N LEU A 173 13.04 24.35 1.09
CA LEU A 173 13.63 24.88 -0.15
C LEU A 173 12.58 25.56 -1.01
N THR A 174 11.38 24.98 -1.16
CA THR A 174 10.29 25.63 -1.93
C THR A 174 9.86 26.94 -1.31
N ASP A 175 9.78 27.04 0.02
CA ASP A 175 9.49 28.29 0.73
C ASP A 175 10.58 29.33 0.53
N TYR A 176 11.85 28.93 0.66
CA TYR A 176 12.98 29.83 0.43
C TYR A 176 12.94 30.40 -1.00
N MET A 177 12.70 29.54 -1.99
CA MET A 177 12.60 29.97 -3.41
C MET A 177 11.39 30.87 -3.64
N ALA A 178 10.24 30.58 -3.03
CA ALA A 178 9.04 31.39 -3.11
C ALA A 178 9.25 32.81 -2.57
N VAL A 179 9.90 32.95 -1.41
CA VAL A 179 10.22 34.26 -0.82
C VAL A 179 11.25 34.99 -1.67
N LYS A 180 12.34 34.32 -2.04
CA LYS A 180 13.47 34.98 -2.70
C LYS A 180 13.21 35.43 -4.14
N TYR A 181 12.50 34.60 -4.91
CA TYR A 181 12.32 34.82 -6.36
C TYR A 181 10.89 35.23 -6.73
N SER A 182 9.89 34.76 -6.00
CA SER A 182 8.49 35.07 -6.29
C SER A 182 7.87 36.10 -5.37
N HIS A 183 8.62 36.58 -4.36
CA HIS A 183 8.16 37.54 -3.35
C HIS A 183 6.86 37.10 -2.64
N GLN A 184 6.68 35.81 -2.46
CA GLN A 184 5.55 35.21 -1.78
C GLN A 184 5.89 34.87 -0.33
N VAL A 185 4.89 34.89 0.55
CA VAL A 185 5.07 34.48 1.95
C VAL A 185 5.35 32.99 2.07
N PRO A 186 6.17 32.55 3.05
CA PRO A 186 6.44 31.12 3.28
C PRO A 186 5.17 30.42 3.79
N ARG A 187 4.92 29.19 3.32
CA ARG A 187 3.76 28.36 3.70
C ARG A 187 3.98 27.61 5.03
N PHE A 188 5.23 27.26 5.32
CA PHE A 188 5.61 26.41 6.47
C PHE A 188 6.33 27.23 7.54
N SER A 189 5.75 28.39 7.93
CA SER A 189 6.20 29.15 9.09
C SER A 189 5.63 28.52 10.36
N TYR A 190 6.45 28.42 11.42
CA TYR A 190 6.00 27.95 12.73
C TYR A 190 5.53 29.09 13.65
N GLU A 191 5.91 30.32 13.33
CA GLU A 191 5.52 31.51 14.08
C GLU A 191 5.30 32.68 13.10
N THR A 192 4.24 33.43 13.32
CA THR A 192 3.91 34.62 12.52
C THR A 192 3.41 35.71 13.48
N PHE A 193 4.04 36.86 13.46
CA PHE A 193 3.70 37.99 14.34
C PHE A 193 4.00 39.33 13.66
N TYR A 194 3.31 40.37 14.12
CA TYR A 194 3.65 41.77 13.76
C TYR A 194 4.92 42.21 14.48
N SER A 195 5.81 42.93 13.79
CA SER A 195 7.01 43.47 14.37
C SER A 195 6.66 44.51 15.47
N SER A 196 7.28 44.39 16.62
CA SER A 196 7.14 45.39 17.68
C SER A 196 7.79 46.76 17.36
N GLU A 197 8.76 46.76 16.44
CA GLU A 197 9.47 47.95 15.98
C GLU A 197 8.73 48.69 14.85
N ASN A 198 7.98 47.91 14.02
CA ASN A 198 7.27 48.48 12.87
C ASN A 198 5.93 47.71 12.67
N PRO A 199 4.79 48.32 13.03
CA PRO A 199 3.50 47.66 13.00
C PRO A 199 3.03 47.26 11.57
N ASP A 200 3.65 47.84 10.53
CA ASP A 200 3.36 47.52 9.13
C ASP A 200 4.17 46.34 8.59
N GLN A 201 4.94 45.68 9.45
CA GLN A 201 5.74 44.51 9.12
C GLN A 201 5.21 43.25 9.80
N LEU A 202 4.92 42.22 8.98
CA LEU A 202 4.57 40.88 9.42
C LEU A 202 5.77 39.96 9.25
N VAL A 203 6.21 39.36 10.35
CA VAL A 203 7.40 38.49 10.38
C VAL A 203 6.98 37.04 10.42
N TYR A 204 7.55 36.24 9.51
CA TYR A 204 7.35 34.81 9.39
C TYR A 204 8.65 34.10 9.78
N LYS A 205 8.64 33.34 10.87
CA LYS A 205 9.77 32.49 11.26
C LYS A 205 9.62 31.11 10.67
N THR A 206 10.57 30.70 9.86
CA THR A 206 10.76 29.33 9.40
C THR A 206 11.96 28.71 10.12
N LEU A 207 12.21 27.40 9.94
CA LEU A 207 13.32 26.76 10.65
C LEU A 207 14.71 27.23 10.17
N PHE A 208 14.84 27.67 8.91
CA PHE A 208 16.13 28.01 8.29
C PHE A 208 16.28 29.49 7.96
N PHE A 209 15.21 30.25 7.89
CA PHE A 209 15.24 31.67 7.54
C PHE A 209 14.06 32.42 8.16
N THR A 210 14.15 33.71 8.20
CA THR A 210 13.05 34.59 8.59
C THR A 210 12.65 35.43 7.38
N ALA A 211 11.37 35.44 7.04
CA ALA A 211 10.83 36.31 6.00
C ALA A 211 10.07 37.46 6.63
N VAL A 212 10.13 38.60 5.99
CA VAL A 212 9.43 39.84 6.39
C VAL A 212 8.53 40.27 5.25
N ARG A 213 7.26 40.54 5.56
CA ARG A 213 6.27 41.10 4.66
C ARG A 213 6.01 42.55 5.12
N GLU A 214 6.36 43.52 4.31
CA GLU A 214 6.11 44.93 4.55
C GLU A 214 4.84 45.38 3.84
N ASN A 215 4.08 46.25 4.47
CA ASN A 215 2.85 46.86 3.95
C ASN A 215 1.85 45.81 3.40
N PRO A 216 1.46 44.78 4.20
CA PRO A 216 0.62 43.69 3.73
C PRO A 216 -0.72 44.23 3.16
N GLY A 217 -1.08 43.75 1.95
CA GLY A 217 -2.33 44.12 1.29
C GLY A 217 -2.34 45.45 0.61
N THR A 218 -1.21 46.15 0.46
CA THR A 218 -1.08 47.44 -0.26
C THR A 218 -0.35 47.24 -1.60
N GLU A 219 -0.43 48.24 -2.51
CA GLU A 219 0.32 48.23 -3.78
C GLU A 219 1.86 48.22 -3.58
N ASN A 220 2.34 48.63 -2.39
CA ASN A 220 3.75 48.71 -2.02
C ASN A 220 4.20 47.49 -1.20
N GLU A 221 3.47 46.40 -1.24
CA GLU A 221 3.82 45.18 -0.53
C GLU A 221 5.14 44.62 -1.03
N ARG A 222 6.00 44.22 -0.08
CA ARG A 222 7.28 43.57 -0.35
C ARG A 222 7.48 42.39 0.61
N VAL A 223 7.91 41.27 0.06
CA VAL A 223 8.29 40.08 0.84
C VAL A 223 9.76 39.78 0.58
N TYR A 224 10.57 39.67 1.64
CA TYR A 224 12.00 39.39 1.53
C TYR A 224 12.51 38.58 2.72
N ILE A 225 13.72 38.02 2.58
CA ILE A 225 14.41 37.27 3.62
C ILE A 225 15.26 38.25 4.43
N ARG A 226 15.12 38.17 5.77
CA ARG A 226 15.93 38.94 6.71
C ARG A 226 17.14 38.13 7.16
#